data_862b4da629c69e98b09f1255c9018f36
#
_entry.id   862b4da629c69e98b09f1255c9018f36
#
_cell.length_a   1.000
_cell.length_b   1.000
_cell.length_c   1.000
_cell.angle_alpha   90.00
_cell.angle_beta   90.00
_cell.angle_gamma   90.00
#
_symmetry.space_group_name_H-M   'P 1'
#
loop_
_entity.id
_entity.type
_entity.pdbx_description
1 polymer ?
#
loop_
_entity_poly.entity_id
_entity_poly.type
_entity_poly.pdbx_seq_one_letter_code
_entity_poly.pdbx_strand_id
1 'polypeptide(L)'
;MTYQYNPNELSSLEPISQNGSGPVKSSLKVKNSYIRIFCYSFVIGGLLLLSPKSSSLGAAPGDFVKSVKVPPLSFEFPEVQTFSSGKGTEVYFLPGEEFPLRNLEIHIYAGVLSNPNLAPEVPELFVQAWKHGGIPSAPGSAFIETLEGYGAKIDTDANSEKIVFTISYLSRFEKDILPLVKEFIATPLLSEEGFSVAKLNLEESIKRRNDKIPDIAYRKTAELVYKGTILGKSAQLDSLSKIESKDVRDFFEKTVSVSRRIVLLTGDLQKKEAEPLIASILHPRENVRVESQVPISSQTLKKNLDSLSFQVLGVDKDATQSIVMMTGILPAHKDPDFYAIQLTNYIIGGGGFSSYFMQKIRSDRGLAYSSNSSTYFEKDYGVVYFTTQTKTSTTKDVYDLMREILSEETISKITVEELESAKQSIVNRFIFQFADKMGILHNYLRFKEHDMPNDYLKNYRDKIQAVTINDLKRVGKKYFVHSSVKTILTGPKDITKGLNETVKHIGPEERIP
;
A
#
# COMPACT_ATOMS: atom_id res chain seq x y z
N MET A 1 -7.35 1.92 2.47
CA MET A 1 -5.88 1.93 2.66
C MET A 1 -5.32 0.84 1.80
N THR A 2 -4.98 1.16 0.59
CA THR A 2 -4.01 0.42 -0.19
C THR A 2 -2.65 0.95 0.24
N TYR A 3 -2.11 0.43 1.35
CA TYR A 3 -0.67 0.50 1.52
C TYR A 3 -0.09 -0.33 0.36
N GLN A 4 0.45 0.35 -0.65
CA GLN A 4 1.51 -0.24 -1.42
C GLN A 4 2.62 -0.51 -0.42
N TYR A 5 2.90 -1.78 -0.19
CA TYR A 5 4.00 -2.21 0.67
C TYR A 5 5.28 -1.72 0.02
N ASN A 6 5.86 -0.65 0.56
CA ASN A 6 7.21 -0.22 0.24
C ASN A 6 8.14 -1.02 1.17
N PRO A 7 8.92 -1.97 0.67
CA PRO A 7 9.80 -2.79 1.49
C PRO A 7 10.90 -2.00 2.21
N ASN A 8 11.11 -0.73 1.89
CA ASN A 8 12.19 0.09 2.44
C ASN A 8 11.84 0.82 3.76
N GLU A 9 10.59 0.82 4.22
CA GLU A 9 10.23 1.52 5.47
C GLU A 9 10.54 0.76 6.78
N LEU A 10 10.96 -0.49 6.73
CA LEU A 10 11.25 -1.29 7.94
C LEU A 10 12.73 -1.38 8.31
N SER A 11 13.64 -0.67 7.63
CA SER A 11 15.08 -0.78 7.89
C SER A 11 15.67 0.29 8.83
N SER A 12 14.90 1.17 9.45
CA SER A 12 15.41 2.30 10.26
C SER A 12 15.11 2.23 11.77
N LEU A 13 14.96 1.06 12.37
CA LEU A 13 14.97 0.91 13.82
C LEU A 13 16.21 0.12 14.25
N GLU A 14 17.33 0.83 14.42
CA GLU A 14 18.49 0.29 15.13
C GLU A 14 18.25 0.28 16.65
N PRO A 15 18.76 -0.72 17.38
CA PRO A 15 18.65 -0.77 18.82
C PRO A 15 19.64 0.22 19.46
N ILE A 16 19.16 1.03 20.37
CA ILE A 16 19.98 1.93 21.20
C ILE A 16 20.88 1.08 22.10
N SER A 17 22.18 1.06 21.79
CA SER A 17 23.20 0.52 22.70
C SER A 17 23.54 1.55 23.76
N GLN A 18 23.38 1.19 25.01
CA GLN A 18 23.95 1.92 26.16
C GLN A 18 25.46 1.76 26.14
N ASN A 19 26.21 2.88 26.11
CA ASN A 19 27.41 3.09 26.93
C ASN A 19 28.15 4.39 26.52
N GLY A 20 28.48 5.21 27.53
CA GLY A 20 29.47 6.29 27.36
C GLY A 20 29.20 7.54 28.18
N SER A 21 29.72 7.53 29.40
CA SER A 21 29.81 8.63 30.36
C SER A 21 30.65 9.82 29.90
N GLY A 22 30.18 11.06 30.19
CA GLY A 22 31.02 12.25 30.20
C GLY A 22 30.20 13.56 30.26
N PRO A 23 30.47 14.51 31.19
CA PRO A 23 29.58 15.64 31.43
C PRO A 23 29.94 16.86 30.58
N VAL A 24 28.94 17.42 29.89
CA VAL A 24 29.04 18.79 29.34
C VAL A 24 28.00 19.67 30.04
N LYS A 25 28.51 20.68 30.78
CA LYS A 25 27.69 21.73 31.37
C LYS A 25 27.30 22.74 30.27
N SER A 26 26.02 22.96 30.06
CA SER A 26 25.53 24.23 29.54
C SER A 26 24.18 24.56 30.19
N SER A 27 24.14 25.75 30.80
CA SER A 27 23.02 26.30 31.50
C SER A 27 21.96 26.83 30.56
N LEU A 28 20.74 26.27 30.63
CA LEU A 28 19.54 26.90 30.07
C LEU A 28 18.45 26.91 31.15
N LYS A 29 18.10 28.13 31.59
CA LYS A 29 16.96 28.35 32.48
C LYS A 29 15.66 27.98 31.78
N VAL A 30 15.04 26.89 32.19
CA VAL A 30 13.66 26.53 31.83
C VAL A 30 12.75 26.85 33.02
N LYS A 31 11.75 27.66 32.79
CA LYS A 31 10.76 28.11 33.78
C LYS A 31 9.96 26.95 34.35
N ASN A 32 9.86 26.93 35.67
CA ASN A 32 9.05 26.06 36.51
C ASN A 32 7.56 26.06 36.15
N SER A 33 7.12 25.13 35.29
CA SER A 33 5.70 24.88 35.10
C SER A 33 5.31 23.38 35.24
N TYR A 34 6.27 22.49 35.37
CA TYR A 34 6.02 21.03 35.43
C TYR A 34 5.98 20.44 36.85
N ILE A 35 6.32 21.23 37.88
CA ILE A 35 6.35 20.72 39.26
C ILE A 35 4.95 20.65 39.90
N ARG A 36 3.94 21.33 39.34
CA ARG A 36 2.56 21.30 39.91
C ARG A 36 1.72 20.08 39.53
N ILE A 37 2.08 19.34 38.49
CA ILE A 37 1.31 18.16 38.04
C ILE A 37 1.72 16.89 38.78
N PHE A 38 2.98 16.82 39.25
CA PHE A 38 3.48 15.62 39.96
C PHE A 38 3.03 15.50 41.43
N CYS A 39 2.66 16.64 42.06
CA CYS A 39 2.18 16.61 43.45
C CYS A 39 0.70 16.24 43.59
N TYR A 40 -0.12 16.39 42.55
CA TYR A 40 -1.53 15.99 42.63
C TYR A 40 -1.75 14.48 42.45
N SER A 41 -0.85 13.78 41.79
CA SER A 41 -0.96 12.33 41.61
C SER A 41 -0.64 11.53 42.87
N PHE A 42 0.12 12.09 43.82
CA PHE A 42 0.47 11.42 45.05
C PHE A 42 -0.57 11.60 46.17
N VAL A 43 -1.39 12.65 46.10
CA VAL A 43 -2.45 12.90 47.12
C VAL A 43 -3.71 12.07 46.85
N ILE A 44 -3.99 11.73 45.58
CA ILE A 44 -5.14 10.88 45.21
C ILE A 44 -4.86 9.40 45.49
N GLY A 45 -3.60 8.95 45.46
CA GLY A 45 -3.20 7.58 45.79
C GLY A 45 -3.27 7.26 47.29
N GLY A 46 -3.16 8.26 48.17
CA GLY A 46 -3.18 8.09 49.61
C GLY A 46 -4.59 8.05 50.25
N LEU A 47 -5.61 8.56 49.57
CA LEU A 47 -6.99 8.59 50.12
C LEU A 47 -7.83 7.34 49.76
N LEU A 48 -7.34 6.45 48.93
CA LEU A 48 -8.04 5.22 48.52
C LEU A 48 -7.79 4.01 49.46
N LEU A 49 -6.94 4.18 50.48
CA LEU A 49 -6.60 3.08 51.42
C LEU A 49 -7.39 3.09 52.75
N LEU A 50 -8.33 4.04 52.94
CA LEU A 50 -9.10 4.18 54.19
C LEU A 50 -10.62 4.18 54.00
N SER A 51 -11.15 3.46 53.01
CA SER A 51 -12.61 3.28 52.91
C SER A 51 -13.03 1.92 53.46
N PRO A 52 -14.04 1.87 54.33
CA PRO A 52 -14.58 0.61 54.80
C PRO A 52 -15.37 -0.07 53.68
N LYS A 53 -15.28 -1.39 53.66
CA LYS A 53 -16.01 -2.35 52.84
C LYS A 53 -17.31 -1.79 52.21
N SER A 54 -17.26 -1.47 50.96
CA SER A 54 -18.47 -1.32 50.14
C SER A 54 -18.75 -2.63 49.41
N SER A 55 -19.97 -3.09 49.60
CA SER A 55 -20.60 -4.21 48.94
C SER A 55 -20.37 -4.22 47.42
N SER A 56 -20.09 -5.39 46.90
CA SER A 56 -19.97 -5.79 45.47
C SER A 56 -20.91 -5.05 44.53
N LEU A 57 -20.40 -4.13 43.75
CA LEU A 57 -20.93 -3.83 42.45
C LEU A 57 -20.28 -4.77 41.46
N GLY A 58 -20.88 -5.93 41.30
CA GLY A 58 -20.45 -6.94 40.36
C GLY A 58 -21.02 -6.66 38.98
N ALA A 59 -20.39 -5.75 38.25
CA ALA A 59 -20.44 -5.78 36.81
C ALA A 59 -19.01 -6.06 36.33
N ALA A 60 -18.81 -7.17 35.66
CA ALA A 60 -17.53 -7.46 35.00
C ALA A 60 -17.22 -6.32 34.01
N PRO A 61 -15.94 -5.90 33.87
CA PRO A 61 -15.58 -4.82 32.92
C PRO A 61 -16.15 -5.02 31.50
N GLY A 62 -16.42 -6.25 31.09
CA GLY A 62 -17.03 -6.59 29.81
C GLY A 62 -18.52 -6.17 29.65
N ASP A 63 -19.29 -6.08 30.74
CA ASP A 63 -20.72 -5.74 30.65
C ASP A 63 -20.92 -4.23 30.54
N PHE A 64 -20.04 -3.42 31.11
CA PHE A 64 -20.05 -1.98 30.94
C PHE A 64 -19.76 -1.61 29.48
N VAL A 65 -18.76 -2.23 28.86
CA VAL A 65 -18.40 -2.00 27.44
C VAL A 65 -19.55 -2.38 26.51
N LYS A 66 -20.28 -3.46 26.78
CA LYS A 66 -21.45 -3.88 26.01
C LYS A 66 -22.65 -2.96 26.17
N SER A 67 -22.75 -2.21 27.28
CA SER A 67 -23.85 -1.27 27.52
C SER A 67 -23.66 0.11 26.87
N VAL A 68 -22.46 0.44 26.42
CA VAL A 68 -22.15 1.71 25.76
C VAL A 68 -22.72 1.70 24.35
N LYS A 69 -23.87 2.36 24.16
CA LYS A 69 -24.40 2.63 22.81
C LYS A 69 -23.61 3.77 22.19
N VAL A 70 -22.65 3.43 21.34
CA VAL A 70 -21.96 4.42 20.51
C VAL A 70 -22.91 4.82 19.38
N PRO A 71 -23.28 6.11 19.23
CA PRO A 71 -24.08 6.54 18.11
C PRO A 71 -23.34 6.23 16.81
N PRO A 72 -24.07 5.90 15.72
CA PRO A 72 -23.44 5.67 14.45
C PRO A 72 -22.66 6.92 14.03
N LEU A 73 -21.39 6.73 13.66
CA LEU A 73 -20.57 7.81 13.13
C LEU A 73 -21.23 8.36 11.87
N SER A 74 -21.61 9.63 11.90
CA SER A 74 -21.99 10.38 10.71
C SER A 74 -20.77 11.12 10.19
N PHE A 75 -20.48 10.99 8.93
CA PHE A 75 -19.37 11.66 8.28
C PHE A 75 -19.88 12.28 6.97
N GLU A 76 -19.65 13.59 6.81
CA GLU A 76 -19.87 14.27 5.54
C GLU A 76 -18.58 14.22 4.73
N PHE A 77 -18.66 13.63 3.54
CA PHE A 77 -17.50 13.57 2.65
C PHE A 77 -17.19 14.96 2.11
N PRO A 78 -15.95 15.45 2.27
CA PRO A 78 -15.54 16.72 1.70
C PRO A 78 -15.74 16.75 0.20
N GLU A 79 -16.26 17.84 -0.32
CA GLU A 79 -16.42 18.04 -1.76
C GLU A 79 -15.07 18.38 -2.39
N VAL A 80 -14.55 17.45 -3.20
CA VAL A 80 -13.31 17.65 -3.95
C VAL A 80 -13.61 18.61 -5.11
N GLN A 81 -12.89 19.74 -5.12
CA GLN A 81 -12.97 20.70 -6.21
C GLN A 81 -12.13 20.20 -7.39
N THR A 82 -12.67 20.39 -8.61
CA THR A 82 -11.98 19.96 -9.82
C THR A 82 -11.85 21.13 -10.80
N PHE A 83 -10.72 21.17 -11.52
CA PHE A 83 -10.51 22.10 -12.61
C PHE A 83 -9.46 21.53 -13.57
N SER A 84 -9.33 22.14 -14.78
CA SER A 84 -8.33 21.75 -15.77
C SER A 84 -7.23 22.80 -15.86
N SER A 85 -5.98 22.35 -15.93
CA SER A 85 -4.83 23.22 -16.20
C SER A 85 -4.21 22.88 -17.56
N GLY A 86 -4.79 23.45 -18.59
CA GLY A 86 -4.44 23.13 -19.98
C GLY A 86 -4.95 21.76 -20.44
N LYS A 87 -4.58 21.35 -21.66
CA LYS A 87 -5.01 20.09 -22.25
C LYS A 87 -4.35 18.90 -21.57
N GLY A 88 -5.17 17.89 -21.19
CA GLY A 88 -4.70 16.63 -20.61
C GLY A 88 -4.17 16.71 -19.19
N THR A 89 -4.50 17.79 -18.45
CA THR A 89 -4.20 17.91 -17.02
C THR A 89 -5.48 18.21 -16.25
N GLU A 90 -5.90 17.29 -15.40
CA GLU A 90 -7.00 17.46 -14.45
C GLU A 90 -6.40 17.72 -13.07
N VAL A 91 -7.00 18.60 -12.29
CA VAL A 91 -6.58 18.93 -10.92
C VAL A 91 -7.71 18.62 -9.97
N TYR A 92 -7.41 17.83 -8.94
CA TYR A 92 -8.26 17.57 -7.80
C TYR A 92 -7.71 18.31 -6.60
N PHE A 93 -8.51 19.22 -6.09
CA PHE A 93 -8.09 20.18 -5.07
C PHE A 93 -8.97 20.10 -3.83
N LEU A 94 -8.32 20.11 -2.68
CA LEU A 94 -8.96 20.19 -1.38
C LEU A 94 -8.24 21.21 -0.50
N PRO A 95 -8.86 22.37 -0.17
CA PRO A 95 -8.22 23.38 0.65
C PRO A 95 -7.93 22.87 2.06
N GLY A 96 -6.83 23.34 2.68
CA GLY A 96 -6.43 22.96 4.03
C GLY A 96 -5.82 24.14 4.75
N GLU A 97 -6.47 24.63 5.80
CA GLU A 97 -6.03 25.82 6.56
C GLU A 97 -5.34 25.48 7.89
N GLU A 98 -5.25 24.18 8.24
CA GLU A 98 -4.77 23.76 9.56
C GLU A 98 -3.24 23.96 9.74
N PHE A 99 -2.49 23.79 8.67
CA PHE A 99 -1.03 23.93 8.67
C PHE A 99 -0.57 24.75 7.45
N PRO A 100 0.47 25.59 7.59
CA PRO A 100 1.03 26.36 6.48
C PRO A 100 1.88 25.44 5.56
N LEU A 101 1.27 24.37 5.09
CA LEU A 101 1.90 23.34 4.28
C LEU A 101 1.16 23.20 2.96
N ARG A 102 1.89 23.01 1.88
CA ARG A 102 1.36 22.66 0.57
C ARG A 102 1.85 21.29 0.17
N ASN A 103 0.92 20.43 -0.26
CA ASN A 103 1.20 19.11 -0.77
C ASN A 103 0.64 18.99 -2.19
N LEU A 104 1.50 18.60 -3.09
CA LEU A 104 1.22 18.47 -4.51
C LEU A 104 1.68 17.09 -4.97
N GLU A 105 0.81 16.33 -5.60
CA GLU A 105 1.19 15.11 -6.32
C GLU A 105 0.86 15.25 -7.80
N ILE A 106 1.82 14.91 -8.65
CA ILE A 106 1.66 14.91 -10.11
C ILE A 106 1.73 13.46 -10.58
N HIS A 107 0.59 12.90 -10.95
CA HIS A 107 0.46 11.56 -11.50
C HIS A 107 0.52 11.64 -13.04
N ILE A 108 1.53 11.03 -13.64
CA ILE A 108 1.72 10.95 -15.09
C ILE A 108 1.49 9.50 -15.53
N TYR A 109 0.52 9.25 -16.40
CA TYR A 109 0.13 7.90 -16.82
C TYR A 109 1.13 7.33 -17.85
N ALA A 110 2.31 7.02 -17.37
CA ALA A 110 3.45 6.55 -18.16
C ALA A 110 4.14 5.32 -17.52
N GLY A 111 3.38 4.46 -16.83
CA GLY A 111 3.89 3.21 -16.31
C GLY A 111 4.09 2.13 -17.39
N VAL A 112 4.51 0.93 -16.99
CA VAL A 112 4.74 -0.18 -17.93
C VAL A 112 3.50 -0.61 -18.70
N LEU A 113 2.30 -0.38 -18.15
CA LEU A 113 1.03 -0.68 -18.84
C LEU A 113 0.77 0.22 -20.04
N SER A 114 1.39 1.41 -20.09
CA SER A 114 1.26 2.33 -21.25
C SER A 114 2.05 1.87 -22.47
N ASN A 115 3.05 1.00 -22.28
CA ASN A 115 3.86 0.45 -23.37
C ASN A 115 4.33 -0.98 -23.03
N PRO A 116 3.66 -2.02 -23.54
CA PRO A 116 3.96 -3.43 -23.22
C PRO A 116 5.32 -3.90 -23.75
N ASN A 117 5.94 -3.15 -24.68
CA ASN A 117 7.26 -3.44 -25.21
C ASN A 117 8.38 -2.78 -24.40
N LEU A 118 8.04 -1.94 -23.44
CA LEU A 118 9.01 -1.29 -22.56
C LEU A 118 9.62 -2.32 -21.59
N ALA A 119 10.93 -2.23 -21.39
CA ALA A 119 11.56 -2.99 -20.31
C ALA A 119 11.03 -2.49 -18.95
N PRO A 120 10.66 -3.39 -18.03
CA PRO A 120 10.05 -3.00 -16.75
C PRO A 120 10.95 -2.10 -15.90
N GLU A 121 12.25 -2.10 -16.14
CA GLU A 121 13.25 -1.29 -15.45
C GLU A 121 13.21 0.19 -15.84
N VAL A 122 12.74 0.52 -17.06
CA VAL A 122 12.87 1.88 -17.62
C VAL A 122 12.10 2.95 -16.84
N PRO A 123 10.83 2.75 -16.42
CA PRO A 123 10.13 3.76 -15.62
C PRO A 123 10.81 4.04 -14.27
N GLU A 124 11.31 3.02 -13.61
CA GLU A 124 12.05 3.16 -12.34
C GLU A 124 13.37 3.90 -12.57
N LEU A 125 14.16 3.49 -13.56
CA LEU A 125 15.40 4.20 -13.92
C LEU A 125 15.13 5.67 -14.26
N PHE A 126 14.04 5.94 -14.98
CA PHE A 126 13.67 7.29 -15.37
C PHE A 126 13.40 8.19 -14.17
N VAL A 127 12.56 7.76 -13.22
CA VAL A 127 12.23 8.60 -12.06
C VAL A 127 13.43 8.81 -11.15
N GLN A 128 14.28 7.80 -10.99
CA GLN A 128 15.51 7.92 -10.21
C GLN A 128 16.54 8.80 -10.91
N ALA A 129 16.74 8.62 -12.22
CA ALA A 129 17.66 9.46 -13.01
C ALA A 129 17.21 10.93 -13.02
N TRP A 130 15.92 11.17 -13.09
CA TRP A 130 15.36 12.52 -12.98
C TRP A 130 15.65 13.15 -11.62
N LYS A 131 15.34 12.43 -10.54
CA LYS A 131 15.59 12.90 -9.17
C LYS A 131 17.08 13.18 -8.93
N HIS A 132 17.95 12.24 -9.26
CA HIS A 132 19.40 12.34 -9.06
C HIS A 132 20.10 13.28 -10.05
N GLY A 133 19.49 13.57 -11.20
CA GLY A 133 19.99 14.56 -12.15
C GLY A 133 19.89 15.99 -11.62
N GLY A 134 18.90 16.26 -10.77
CA GLY A 134 18.63 17.60 -10.27
C GLY A 134 18.00 18.50 -11.34
N ILE A 135 18.36 19.78 -11.30
CA ILE A 135 17.89 20.81 -12.24
C ILE A 135 19.08 21.58 -12.82
N PRO A 136 18.96 22.23 -13.99
CA PRO A 136 20.04 23.04 -14.57
C PRO A 136 20.65 24.06 -13.63
N SER A 137 19.83 24.74 -12.81
CA SER A 137 20.31 25.72 -11.83
C SER A 137 20.95 25.11 -10.56
N ALA A 138 20.65 23.83 -10.26
CA ALA A 138 21.21 23.07 -9.15
C ALA A 138 21.37 21.58 -9.55
N PRO A 139 22.43 21.21 -10.28
CA PRO A 139 22.61 19.84 -10.76
C PRO A 139 22.93 18.84 -9.63
N GLY A 140 22.54 17.58 -9.83
CA GLY A 140 22.86 16.48 -8.91
C GLY A 140 22.25 16.67 -7.52
N SER A 141 23.03 16.40 -6.47
CA SER A 141 22.59 16.48 -5.07
C SER A 141 22.26 17.91 -4.62
N ALA A 142 22.86 18.92 -5.26
CA ALA A 142 22.66 20.33 -4.89
C ALA A 142 21.18 20.74 -4.93
N PHE A 143 20.39 20.15 -5.81
CA PHE A 143 18.96 20.38 -5.86
C PHE A 143 18.25 19.88 -4.61
N ILE A 144 18.51 18.67 -4.18
CA ILE A 144 17.90 18.08 -2.97
C ILE A 144 18.36 18.83 -1.72
N GLU A 145 19.65 19.15 -1.61
CA GLU A 145 20.21 19.93 -0.50
C GLU A 145 19.57 21.33 -0.40
N THR A 146 19.31 21.96 -1.55
CA THR A 146 18.60 23.25 -1.59
C THR A 146 17.17 23.12 -1.07
N LEU A 147 16.42 22.09 -1.49
CA LEU A 147 15.07 21.87 -1.00
C LEU A 147 15.03 21.58 0.50
N GLU A 148 15.93 20.73 0.98
CA GLU A 148 16.05 20.40 2.42
C GLU A 148 16.36 21.64 3.26
N GLY A 149 17.17 22.58 2.75
CA GLY A 149 17.42 23.86 3.38
C GLY A 149 16.16 24.71 3.65
N TYR A 150 15.12 24.54 2.84
CA TYR A 150 13.80 25.14 3.02
C TYR A 150 12.79 24.23 3.75
N GLY A 151 13.20 23.02 4.16
CA GLY A 151 12.29 22.01 4.69
C GLY A 151 11.29 21.50 3.65
N ALA A 152 11.62 21.64 2.36
CA ALA A 152 10.84 21.10 1.26
C ALA A 152 11.32 19.70 0.87
N LYS A 153 10.42 18.90 0.29
CA LYS A 153 10.72 17.53 -0.11
C LYS A 153 10.15 17.26 -1.51
N ILE A 154 10.93 16.58 -2.32
CA ILE A 154 10.46 15.97 -3.57
C ILE A 154 10.78 14.47 -3.53
N ASP A 155 9.73 13.65 -3.67
CA ASP A 155 9.86 12.21 -3.87
C ASP A 155 9.33 11.82 -5.25
N THR A 156 9.88 10.74 -5.77
CA THR A 156 9.51 10.19 -7.07
C THR A 156 9.23 8.70 -6.93
N ASP A 157 8.16 8.22 -7.55
CA ASP A 157 7.80 6.81 -7.58
C ASP A 157 7.31 6.42 -8.98
N ALA A 158 7.51 5.16 -9.35
CA ALA A 158 6.98 4.58 -10.58
C ALA A 158 6.28 3.26 -10.27
N ASN A 159 5.03 3.15 -10.69
CA ASN A 159 4.28 1.90 -10.60
C ASN A 159 3.88 1.39 -12.00
N SER A 160 3.06 0.36 -12.04
CA SER A 160 2.63 -0.25 -13.30
C SER A 160 1.87 0.71 -14.23
N GLU A 161 1.14 1.67 -13.70
CA GLU A 161 0.27 2.57 -14.45
C GLU A 161 0.88 3.95 -14.66
N LYS A 162 1.57 4.47 -13.66
CA LYS A 162 1.94 5.89 -13.58
C LYS A 162 3.25 6.14 -12.87
N ILE A 163 3.81 7.30 -13.17
CA ILE A 163 4.89 7.94 -12.46
C ILE A 163 4.28 8.99 -11.55
N VAL A 164 4.73 9.10 -10.31
CA VAL A 164 4.22 10.04 -9.32
C VAL A 164 5.35 10.91 -8.80
N PHE A 165 5.17 12.22 -8.82
CA PHE A 165 6.01 13.19 -8.12
C PHE A 165 5.24 13.73 -6.94
N THR A 166 5.77 13.54 -5.74
CA THR A 166 5.20 14.07 -4.50
C THR A 166 6.05 15.23 -4.02
N ILE A 167 5.46 16.41 -3.89
CA ILE A 167 6.12 17.66 -3.53
C ILE A 167 5.44 18.22 -2.29
N SER A 168 6.22 18.50 -1.25
CA SER A 168 5.72 19.07 0.00
C SER A 168 6.61 20.22 0.44
N TYR A 169 6.02 21.37 0.80
CA TYR A 169 6.76 22.53 1.27
C TYR A 169 5.90 23.45 2.15
N LEU A 170 6.56 24.27 2.97
CA LEU A 170 5.90 25.29 3.78
C LEU A 170 5.48 26.48 2.90
N SER A 171 4.23 26.93 3.01
CA SER A 171 3.66 28.01 2.18
C SER A 171 4.46 29.32 2.24
N ARG A 172 5.12 29.63 3.37
CA ARG A 172 5.99 30.80 3.52
C ARG A 172 7.21 30.82 2.58
N PHE A 173 7.66 29.65 2.12
CA PHE A 173 8.79 29.50 1.20
C PHE A 173 8.38 29.29 -0.25
N GLU A 174 7.10 29.46 -0.57
CA GLU A 174 6.56 29.23 -1.90
C GLU A 174 7.31 29.99 -2.99
N LYS A 175 7.68 31.26 -2.74
CA LYS A 175 8.39 32.10 -3.72
C LYS A 175 9.77 31.55 -4.07
N ASP A 176 10.42 30.87 -3.13
CA ASP A 176 11.75 30.28 -3.32
C ASP A 176 11.65 28.89 -3.92
N ILE A 177 10.63 28.11 -3.55
CA ILE A 177 10.46 26.72 -3.96
C ILE A 177 9.84 26.59 -5.35
N LEU A 178 8.83 27.40 -5.70
CA LEU A 178 8.13 27.27 -6.98
C LEU A 178 9.04 27.36 -8.20
N PRO A 179 10.04 28.26 -8.28
CA PRO A 179 10.97 28.28 -9.40
C PRO A 179 11.73 26.97 -9.56
N LEU A 180 12.18 26.35 -8.45
CA LEU A 180 12.89 25.08 -8.43
C LEU A 180 12.00 23.92 -8.88
N VAL A 181 10.77 23.86 -8.36
CA VAL A 181 9.77 22.85 -8.74
C VAL A 181 9.41 22.98 -10.22
N LYS A 182 9.20 24.21 -10.69
CA LYS A 182 8.90 24.50 -12.10
C LYS A 182 10.03 24.01 -13.02
N GLU A 183 11.27 24.34 -12.69
CA GLU A 183 12.44 23.93 -13.44
C GLU A 183 12.57 22.39 -13.44
N PHE A 184 12.38 21.75 -12.28
CA PHE A 184 12.40 20.29 -12.14
C PHE A 184 11.37 19.59 -13.04
N ILE A 185 10.13 20.07 -13.04
CA ILE A 185 9.04 19.43 -13.80
C ILE A 185 9.10 19.76 -15.30
N ALA A 186 9.54 20.98 -15.65
CA ALA A 186 9.55 21.43 -17.05
C ALA A 186 10.76 20.92 -17.84
N THR A 187 11.90 20.79 -17.17
CA THR A 187 13.21 20.54 -17.81
C THR A 187 13.98 19.45 -17.03
N PRO A 188 13.54 18.18 -17.08
CA PRO A 188 14.24 17.12 -16.37
C PRO A 188 15.69 17.02 -16.85
N LEU A 189 16.61 17.20 -15.93
CA LEU A 189 18.03 17.04 -16.20
C LEU A 189 18.40 15.55 -16.14
N LEU A 190 18.18 14.84 -17.25
CA LEU A 190 18.54 13.41 -17.35
C LEU A 190 20.04 13.29 -17.67
N SER A 191 20.87 13.66 -16.68
CA SER A 191 22.33 13.63 -16.80
C SER A 191 22.88 12.21 -16.79
N GLU A 192 24.07 12.02 -17.38
CA GLU A 192 24.78 10.71 -17.35
C GLU A 192 25.11 10.32 -15.90
N GLU A 193 25.41 11.28 -15.03
CA GLU A 193 25.66 11.04 -13.61
C GLU A 193 24.39 10.56 -12.91
N GLY A 194 23.26 11.27 -13.04
CA GLY A 194 21.98 10.87 -12.47
C GLY A 194 21.51 9.50 -12.95
N PHE A 195 21.72 9.20 -14.25
CA PHE A 195 21.43 7.88 -14.81
C PHE A 195 22.34 6.79 -14.20
N SER A 196 23.63 7.07 -14.05
CA SER A 196 24.59 6.10 -13.47
C SER A 196 24.25 5.77 -12.03
N VAL A 197 23.89 6.78 -11.21
CA VAL A 197 23.43 6.58 -9.83
C VAL A 197 22.13 5.76 -9.80
N ALA A 198 21.15 6.10 -10.63
CA ALA A 198 19.90 5.36 -10.72
C ALA A 198 20.12 3.89 -11.11
N LYS A 199 20.97 3.65 -12.11
CA LYS A 199 21.30 2.29 -12.58
C LYS A 199 21.99 1.47 -11.51
N LEU A 200 22.95 2.06 -10.79
CA LEU A 200 23.65 1.39 -9.68
C LEU A 200 22.68 1.03 -8.54
N ASN A 201 21.80 1.96 -8.15
CA ASN A 201 20.81 1.72 -7.09
C ASN A 201 19.86 0.58 -7.46
N LEU A 202 19.36 0.56 -8.70
CA LEU A 202 18.48 -0.50 -9.18
C LEU A 202 19.20 -1.84 -9.29
N GLU A 203 20.46 -1.84 -9.74
CA GLU A 203 21.32 -3.04 -9.77
C GLU A 203 21.48 -3.65 -8.37
N GLU A 204 21.81 -2.84 -7.37
CA GLU A 204 21.91 -3.27 -5.98
C GLU A 204 20.57 -3.77 -5.42
N SER A 205 19.47 -3.11 -5.73
CA SER A 205 18.13 -3.56 -5.36
C SER A 205 17.81 -4.95 -5.94
N ILE A 206 18.11 -5.18 -7.23
CA ILE A 206 17.92 -6.48 -7.87
C ILE A 206 18.81 -7.56 -7.23
N LYS A 207 20.06 -7.26 -6.92
CA LYS A 207 21.00 -8.22 -6.27
C LYS A 207 20.50 -8.63 -4.88
N ARG A 208 19.94 -7.68 -4.11
CA ARG A 208 19.47 -7.91 -2.73
C ARG A 208 18.04 -8.43 -2.63
N ARG A 209 17.26 -8.46 -3.71
CA ARG A 209 15.85 -8.86 -3.69
C ARG A 209 15.56 -10.27 -3.15
N ASN A 210 16.61 -11.10 -3.04
CA ASN A 210 16.54 -12.46 -2.48
C ASN A 210 17.17 -12.59 -1.09
N ASP A 211 17.50 -11.49 -0.43
CA ASP A 211 18.08 -11.53 0.91
C ASP A 211 17.03 -11.91 1.95
N LYS A 212 15.79 -11.42 1.77
CA LYS A 212 14.69 -11.65 2.70
C LYS A 212 13.61 -12.55 2.12
N ILE A 213 13.16 -13.52 2.90
CA ILE A 213 12.09 -14.46 2.50
C ILE A 213 10.77 -13.76 2.14
N PRO A 214 10.30 -12.72 2.89
CA PRO A 214 9.10 -12.01 2.49
C PRO A 214 9.19 -11.40 1.09
N ASP A 215 10.30 -10.78 0.75
CA ASP A 215 10.49 -10.11 -0.55
C ASP A 215 10.45 -11.13 -1.70
N ILE A 216 11.07 -12.31 -1.50
CA ILE A 216 10.98 -13.43 -2.44
C ILE A 216 9.53 -13.90 -2.60
N ALA A 217 8.84 -14.15 -1.48
CA ALA A 217 7.48 -14.67 -1.48
C ALA A 217 6.51 -13.73 -2.21
N TYR A 218 6.53 -12.43 -1.89
CA TYR A 218 5.68 -11.43 -2.55
C TYR A 218 5.99 -11.30 -4.03
N ARG A 219 7.26 -11.21 -4.41
CA ARG A 219 7.67 -11.13 -5.81
C ARG A 219 7.25 -12.37 -6.61
N LYS A 220 7.52 -13.56 -6.08
CA LYS A 220 7.13 -14.81 -6.76
C LYS A 220 5.61 -14.99 -6.84
N THR A 221 4.88 -14.50 -5.85
CA THR A 221 3.42 -14.50 -5.91
C THR A 221 2.91 -13.54 -6.99
N ALA A 222 3.49 -12.36 -7.12
CA ALA A 222 3.14 -11.43 -8.20
C ALA A 222 3.49 -12.02 -9.58
N GLU A 223 4.69 -12.60 -9.75
CA GLU A 223 5.08 -13.30 -10.99
C GLU A 223 4.10 -14.44 -11.34
N LEU A 224 3.57 -15.15 -10.34
CA LEU A 224 2.59 -16.23 -10.53
C LEU A 224 1.22 -15.69 -10.93
N VAL A 225 0.68 -14.73 -10.16
CA VAL A 225 -0.65 -14.14 -10.37
C VAL A 225 -0.73 -13.49 -11.74
N TYR A 226 0.28 -12.73 -12.11
CA TYR A 226 0.31 -11.95 -13.35
C TYR A 226 1.06 -12.64 -14.48
N LYS A 227 1.30 -13.96 -14.38
CA LYS A 227 1.99 -14.73 -15.42
C LYS A 227 1.36 -14.50 -16.80
N GLY A 228 2.20 -14.31 -17.80
CA GLY A 228 1.77 -14.03 -19.17
C GLY A 228 1.35 -12.58 -19.44
N THR A 229 1.42 -11.71 -18.43
CA THR A 229 1.20 -10.26 -18.58
C THR A 229 2.49 -9.48 -18.34
N ILE A 230 2.46 -8.18 -18.64
CA ILE A 230 3.61 -7.30 -18.32
C ILE A 230 3.84 -7.18 -16.81
N LEU A 231 2.79 -7.27 -15.98
CA LEU A 231 2.88 -7.19 -14.53
C LEU A 231 3.56 -8.42 -13.90
N GLY A 232 3.61 -9.54 -14.61
CA GLY A 232 4.35 -10.74 -14.20
C GLY A 232 5.83 -10.71 -14.54
N LYS A 233 6.33 -9.61 -15.14
CA LYS A 233 7.74 -9.45 -15.43
C LYS A 233 8.41 -8.68 -14.30
N SER A 234 9.41 -9.27 -13.68
CA SER A 234 10.27 -8.58 -12.71
C SER A 234 11.56 -8.09 -13.39
N ALA A 235 12.13 -7.00 -12.87
CA ALA A 235 13.41 -6.46 -13.32
C ALA A 235 14.52 -7.51 -13.26
N GLN A 236 15.43 -7.51 -14.25
CA GLN A 236 16.52 -8.48 -14.40
C GLN A 236 17.84 -7.76 -14.65
N LEU A 237 18.96 -8.29 -14.08
CA LEU A 237 20.29 -7.72 -14.30
C LEU A 237 20.68 -7.70 -15.78
N ASP A 238 20.37 -8.77 -16.52
CA ASP A 238 20.66 -8.87 -17.95
C ASP A 238 19.90 -7.84 -18.79
N SER A 239 18.66 -7.53 -18.43
CA SER A 239 17.85 -6.48 -19.05
C SER A 239 18.42 -5.12 -18.69
N LEU A 240 18.63 -4.87 -17.40
CA LEU A 240 19.16 -3.61 -16.88
C LEU A 240 20.52 -3.25 -17.49
N SER A 241 21.41 -4.25 -17.67
CA SER A 241 22.75 -4.01 -18.23
C SER A 241 22.73 -3.38 -19.62
N LYS A 242 21.69 -3.68 -20.42
CA LYS A 242 21.52 -3.22 -21.81
C LYS A 242 20.84 -1.86 -21.93
N ILE A 243 20.28 -1.33 -20.85
CA ILE A 243 19.60 -0.04 -20.85
C ILE A 243 20.67 1.07 -20.77
N GLU A 244 20.59 2.01 -21.68
CA GLU A 244 21.44 3.19 -21.79
C GLU A 244 20.68 4.47 -21.38
N SER A 245 21.39 5.54 -21.07
CA SER A 245 20.78 6.84 -20.76
C SER A 245 19.87 7.39 -21.87
N LYS A 246 20.17 7.00 -23.13
CA LYS A 246 19.33 7.32 -24.28
C LYS A 246 17.92 6.72 -24.15
N ASP A 247 17.79 5.49 -23.64
CA ASP A 247 16.48 4.83 -23.50
C ASP A 247 15.60 5.57 -22.51
N VAL A 248 16.20 6.12 -21.47
CA VAL A 248 15.52 6.96 -20.47
C VAL A 248 15.09 8.30 -21.07
N ARG A 249 15.93 8.94 -21.89
CA ARG A 249 15.55 10.15 -22.63
C ARG A 249 14.45 9.88 -23.67
N ASP A 250 14.57 8.81 -24.42
CA ASP A 250 13.54 8.38 -25.39
C ASP A 250 12.21 8.09 -24.69
N PHE A 251 12.22 7.50 -23.51
CA PHE A 251 11.02 7.28 -22.71
C PHE A 251 10.37 8.60 -22.29
N PHE A 252 11.15 9.57 -21.84
CA PHE A 252 10.64 10.90 -21.56
C PHE A 252 9.96 11.53 -22.80
N GLU A 253 10.67 11.61 -23.91
CA GLU A 253 10.19 12.28 -25.12
C GLU A 253 8.96 11.61 -25.74
N LYS A 254 8.98 10.28 -25.82
CA LYS A 254 7.96 9.49 -26.55
C LYS A 254 6.75 9.10 -25.70
N THR A 255 6.91 9.10 -24.37
CA THR A 255 5.88 8.60 -23.47
C THR A 255 5.52 9.64 -22.40
N VAL A 256 6.43 9.99 -21.51
CA VAL A 256 6.13 10.84 -20.32
C VAL A 256 5.65 12.23 -20.73
N SER A 257 6.33 12.86 -21.70
CA SER A 257 6.03 14.23 -22.15
C SER A 257 4.63 14.37 -22.75
N VAL A 258 4.07 13.30 -23.32
CA VAL A 258 2.77 13.31 -23.99
C VAL A 258 1.65 12.60 -23.21
N SER A 259 1.97 11.96 -22.09
CA SER A 259 0.97 11.23 -21.28
C SER A 259 0.04 12.16 -20.51
N ARG A 260 -1.20 11.72 -20.30
CA ARG A 260 -2.17 12.40 -19.41
C ARG A 260 -1.59 12.60 -18.02
N ARG A 261 -1.98 13.70 -17.38
CA ARG A 261 -1.60 14.02 -15.99
C ARG A 261 -2.82 14.26 -15.13
N ILE A 262 -2.76 13.81 -13.90
CA ILE A 262 -3.68 14.21 -12.84
C ILE A 262 -2.86 14.82 -11.72
N VAL A 263 -3.35 15.91 -11.16
CA VAL A 263 -2.71 16.61 -10.05
C VAL A 263 -3.62 16.52 -8.84
N LEU A 264 -3.07 16.07 -7.73
CA LEU A 264 -3.69 16.16 -6.41
C LEU A 264 -3.05 17.32 -5.67
N LEU A 265 -3.84 18.26 -5.19
CA LEU A 265 -3.35 19.45 -4.50
C LEU A 265 -4.13 19.68 -3.21
N THR A 266 -3.43 19.84 -2.10
CA THR A 266 -4.01 20.27 -0.83
C THR A 266 -3.06 21.20 -0.08
N GLY A 267 -3.60 22.04 0.78
CA GLY A 267 -2.79 22.92 1.64
C GLY A 267 -3.45 24.26 1.90
N ASP A 268 -2.68 25.13 2.51
CA ASP A 268 -3.05 26.50 2.90
C ASP A 268 -3.18 27.39 1.65
N LEU A 269 -4.23 27.17 0.85
CA LEU A 269 -4.55 27.99 -0.34
C LEU A 269 -6.03 27.86 -0.72
N GLN A 270 -6.52 28.89 -1.39
CA GLN A 270 -7.87 28.94 -1.96
C GLN A 270 -7.83 28.54 -3.45
N LYS A 271 -8.99 28.14 -4.03
CA LYS A 271 -9.09 27.77 -5.43
C LYS A 271 -8.53 28.82 -6.39
N LYS A 272 -8.79 30.12 -6.11
CA LYS A 272 -8.27 31.26 -6.92
C LYS A 272 -6.73 31.34 -6.96
N GLU A 273 -6.05 30.70 -5.99
CA GLU A 273 -4.60 30.62 -5.88
C GLU A 273 -4.08 29.30 -6.49
N ALA A 274 -4.87 28.21 -6.35
CA ALA A 274 -4.53 26.89 -6.86
C ALA A 274 -4.42 26.85 -8.39
N GLU A 275 -5.34 27.50 -9.10
CA GLU A 275 -5.33 27.52 -10.56
C GLU A 275 -4.05 28.17 -11.15
N PRO A 276 -3.66 29.42 -10.75
CA PRO A 276 -2.42 30.04 -11.24
C PRO A 276 -1.16 29.31 -10.73
N LEU A 277 -1.20 28.71 -9.52
CA LEU A 277 -0.11 27.90 -8.99
C LEU A 277 0.21 26.74 -9.94
N ILE A 278 -0.80 25.90 -10.25
CA ILE A 278 -0.61 24.75 -11.14
C ILE A 278 -0.24 25.19 -12.56
N ALA A 279 -0.87 26.25 -13.08
CA ALA A 279 -0.52 26.81 -14.39
C ALA A 279 0.94 27.32 -14.45
N SER A 280 1.50 27.75 -13.32
CA SER A 280 2.90 28.19 -13.24
C SER A 280 3.90 27.04 -13.25
N ILE A 281 3.53 25.89 -12.69
CA ILE A 281 4.38 24.68 -12.61
C ILE A 281 4.28 23.85 -13.90
N LEU A 282 3.05 23.65 -14.39
CA LEU A 282 2.75 22.77 -15.50
C LEU A 282 2.45 23.55 -16.77
N HIS A 283 3.38 23.52 -17.71
CA HIS A 283 3.11 24.11 -19.03
C HIS A 283 1.96 23.40 -19.74
N PRO A 284 1.08 24.16 -20.46
CA PRO A 284 0.08 23.59 -21.34
C PRO A 284 0.73 22.66 -22.36
N ARG A 285 0.09 21.54 -22.65
CA ARG A 285 0.53 20.60 -23.68
C ARG A 285 -0.40 20.66 -24.89
N GLU A 286 0.17 20.66 -26.08
CA GLU A 286 -0.61 20.65 -27.32
C GLU A 286 -1.08 19.24 -27.68
N ASN A 287 -0.21 18.25 -27.46
CA ASN A 287 -0.47 16.85 -27.79
C ASN A 287 -0.54 16.01 -26.52
N VAL A 288 -1.68 15.39 -26.28
CA VAL A 288 -1.88 14.43 -25.20
C VAL A 288 -2.27 13.09 -25.81
N ARG A 289 -1.47 12.07 -25.53
CA ARG A 289 -1.78 10.70 -25.92
C ARG A 289 -2.87 10.17 -25.01
N VAL A 290 -3.96 9.67 -25.61
CA VAL A 290 -4.91 8.82 -24.89
C VAL A 290 -4.28 7.43 -24.79
N GLU A 291 -3.97 7.01 -23.58
CA GLU A 291 -3.29 5.74 -23.35
C GLU A 291 -4.20 4.56 -23.69
N SER A 292 -3.66 3.66 -24.49
CA SER A 292 -4.19 2.30 -24.60
C SER A 292 -3.44 1.45 -23.58
N GLN A 293 -4.01 1.30 -22.40
CA GLN A 293 -3.48 0.34 -21.43
C GLN A 293 -3.72 -1.09 -21.93
N VAL A 294 -2.76 -1.97 -21.70
CA VAL A 294 -2.96 -3.40 -21.98
C VAL A 294 -4.00 -3.93 -21.00
N PRO A 295 -5.18 -4.37 -21.46
CA PRO A 295 -6.23 -4.81 -20.57
C PRO A 295 -5.82 -6.08 -19.84
N ILE A 296 -5.83 -6.03 -18.51
CA ILE A 296 -5.67 -7.19 -17.64
C ILE A 296 -7.02 -7.44 -16.98
N SER A 297 -7.57 -8.62 -17.13
CA SER A 297 -8.88 -8.96 -16.57
C SER A 297 -8.83 -10.15 -15.63
N SER A 298 -9.78 -10.22 -14.70
CA SER A 298 -9.95 -11.39 -13.81
C SER A 298 -10.03 -12.70 -14.60
N GLN A 299 -10.70 -12.70 -15.74
CA GLN A 299 -10.82 -13.89 -16.59
C GLN A 299 -9.45 -14.33 -17.14
N THR A 300 -8.63 -13.40 -17.62
CA THR A 300 -7.28 -13.69 -18.13
C THR A 300 -6.39 -14.22 -17.03
N LEU A 301 -6.37 -13.56 -15.87
CA LEU A 301 -5.55 -13.96 -14.73
C LEU A 301 -5.98 -15.35 -14.22
N LYS A 302 -7.29 -15.59 -14.08
CA LYS A 302 -7.80 -16.89 -13.65
C LYS A 302 -7.42 -18.00 -14.63
N LYS A 303 -7.60 -17.79 -15.94
CA LYS A 303 -7.20 -18.74 -16.97
C LYS A 303 -5.71 -19.09 -16.86
N ASN A 304 -4.85 -18.09 -16.64
CA ASN A 304 -3.42 -18.29 -16.50
C ASN A 304 -3.09 -19.12 -15.24
N LEU A 305 -3.70 -18.83 -14.10
CA LEU A 305 -3.50 -19.61 -12.87
C LEU A 305 -4.04 -21.04 -13.00
N ASP A 306 -5.20 -21.23 -13.61
CA ASP A 306 -5.82 -22.55 -13.80
C ASP A 306 -5.01 -23.42 -14.77
N SER A 307 -4.25 -22.82 -15.70
CA SER A 307 -3.39 -23.54 -16.65
C SER A 307 -2.12 -24.15 -16.03
N LEU A 308 -1.79 -23.78 -14.79
CA LEU A 308 -0.60 -24.30 -14.10
C LEU A 308 -0.79 -25.75 -13.70
N SER A 309 0.16 -26.61 -14.06
CA SER A 309 0.14 -28.05 -13.78
C SER A 309 0.42 -28.42 -12.31
N PHE A 310 0.74 -27.43 -11.47
CA PHE A 310 1.02 -27.60 -10.04
C PHE A 310 0.01 -26.83 -9.18
N GLN A 311 -0.22 -27.30 -7.96
CA GLN A 311 -1.03 -26.62 -6.96
C GLN A 311 -0.15 -25.79 -6.01
N VAL A 312 1.07 -26.25 -5.76
CA VAL A 312 2.02 -25.62 -4.86
C VAL A 312 3.31 -25.28 -5.62
N LEU A 313 3.76 -24.03 -5.51
CA LEU A 313 5.08 -23.57 -5.95
C LEU A 313 6.00 -23.52 -4.73
N GLY A 314 7.00 -24.39 -4.68
CA GLY A 314 8.10 -24.33 -3.71
C GLY A 314 9.18 -23.39 -4.23
N VAL A 315 9.50 -22.32 -3.49
CA VAL A 315 10.62 -21.41 -3.79
C VAL A 315 11.74 -21.70 -2.80
N ASP A 316 12.76 -22.38 -3.29
CA ASP A 316 13.81 -22.96 -2.46
C ASP A 316 14.80 -21.89 -1.98
N LYS A 317 14.78 -21.56 -0.70
CA LYS A 317 15.71 -20.63 -0.04
C LYS A 317 16.09 -21.18 1.32
N ASP A 318 17.38 -21.32 1.59
CA ASP A 318 17.87 -21.70 2.91
C ASP A 318 17.58 -20.62 3.94
N ALA A 319 16.84 -20.99 5.00
CA ALA A 319 16.42 -20.09 6.06
C ALA A 319 15.82 -20.85 7.26
N THR A 320 15.72 -20.17 8.40
CA THR A 320 15.12 -20.71 9.63
C THR A 320 13.60 -20.51 9.72
N GLN A 321 13.06 -19.68 8.83
CA GLN A 321 11.63 -19.38 8.71
C GLN A 321 11.16 -19.69 7.30
N SER A 322 9.86 -19.81 7.15
CA SER A 322 9.18 -19.97 5.87
C SER A 322 7.96 -19.08 5.78
N ILE A 323 7.52 -18.82 4.56
CA ILE A 323 6.25 -18.15 4.30
C ILE A 323 5.35 -19.11 3.53
N VAL A 324 4.14 -19.26 4.04
CA VAL A 324 3.01 -19.86 3.35
C VAL A 324 2.15 -18.72 2.80
N MET A 325 2.11 -18.60 1.48
CA MET A 325 1.27 -17.62 0.80
C MET A 325 0.30 -18.34 -0.14
N MET A 326 -0.99 -18.02 -0.03
CA MET A 326 -2.01 -18.52 -0.95
C MET A 326 -2.63 -17.32 -1.67
N THR A 327 -2.97 -17.49 -2.94
CA THR A 327 -3.52 -16.40 -3.76
C THR A 327 -4.59 -16.90 -4.72
N GLY A 328 -5.61 -16.08 -4.93
CA GLY A 328 -6.70 -16.36 -5.85
C GLY A 328 -7.18 -15.09 -6.56
N ILE A 329 -7.91 -15.29 -7.66
CA ILE A 329 -8.43 -14.17 -8.45
C ILE A 329 -9.84 -13.82 -7.98
N LEU A 330 -10.04 -12.53 -7.77
CA LEU A 330 -11.32 -11.91 -7.44
C LEU A 330 -11.89 -11.16 -8.64
N PRO A 331 -13.18 -10.82 -8.64
CA PRO A 331 -13.77 -9.96 -9.66
C PRO A 331 -13.25 -8.52 -9.56
N ALA A 332 -13.63 -7.67 -10.50
CA ALA A 332 -13.33 -6.24 -10.53
C ALA A 332 -13.98 -5.48 -9.36
N HIS A 333 -13.47 -4.26 -9.06
CA HIS A 333 -13.98 -3.43 -7.96
C HIS A 333 -15.50 -3.12 -8.05
N LYS A 334 -16.01 -2.94 -9.25
CA LYS A 334 -17.45 -2.64 -9.50
C LYS A 334 -18.38 -3.86 -9.48
N ASP A 335 -17.84 -5.07 -9.28
CA ASP A 335 -18.65 -6.29 -9.23
C ASP A 335 -19.59 -6.30 -8.02
N PRO A 336 -20.85 -6.74 -8.16
CA PRO A 336 -21.79 -6.82 -7.04
C PRO A 336 -21.31 -7.62 -5.84
N ASP A 337 -20.44 -8.62 -6.05
CA ASP A 337 -19.84 -9.46 -5.01
C ASP A 337 -18.81 -8.71 -4.14
N PHE A 338 -18.36 -7.53 -4.56
CA PHE A 338 -17.32 -6.75 -3.88
C PHE A 338 -17.56 -6.61 -2.37
N TYR A 339 -18.76 -6.19 -1.95
CA TYR A 339 -19.06 -5.95 -0.53
C TYR A 339 -19.07 -7.25 0.29
N ALA A 340 -19.59 -8.34 -0.27
CA ALA A 340 -19.58 -9.65 0.36
C ALA A 340 -18.14 -10.21 0.44
N ILE A 341 -17.29 -9.94 -0.56
CA ILE A 341 -15.86 -10.31 -0.55
C ILE A 341 -15.14 -9.56 0.57
N GLN A 342 -15.38 -8.25 0.75
CA GLN A 342 -14.77 -7.47 1.83
C GLN A 342 -15.12 -8.03 3.21
N LEU A 343 -16.39 -8.39 3.43
CA LEU A 343 -16.86 -8.98 4.69
C LEU A 343 -16.27 -10.37 4.92
N THR A 344 -16.25 -11.22 3.89
CA THR A 344 -15.63 -12.55 3.97
C THR A 344 -14.15 -12.44 4.29
N ASN A 345 -13.41 -11.57 3.59
CA ASN A 345 -12.01 -11.33 3.87
C ASN A 345 -11.78 -10.85 5.31
N TYR A 346 -12.62 -9.95 5.81
CA TYR A 346 -12.53 -9.46 7.18
C TYR A 346 -12.61 -10.62 8.20
N ILE A 347 -13.57 -11.53 8.06
CA ILE A 347 -13.76 -12.66 8.98
C ILE A 347 -12.62 -13.67 8.85
N ILE A 348 -12.20 -14.00 7.63
CA ILE A 348 -11.18 -15.03 7.40
C ILE A 348 -9.80 -14.57 7.88
N GLY A 349 -9.32 -13.37 7.50
CA GLY A 349 -7.96 -12.95 7.82
C GLY A 349 -7.71 -11.45 7.87
N GLY A 350 -8.61 -10.61 7.33
CA GLY A 350 -8.44 -9.15 7.27
C GLY A 350 -8.86 -8.39 8.52
N GLY A 351 -9.54 -9.03 9.46
CA GLY A 351 -10.09 -8.45 10.68
C GLY A 351 -9.12 -8.35 11.85
N GLY A 352 -7.82 -8.59 11.63
CA GLY A 352 -6.81 -8.58 12.68
C GLY A 352 -7.07 -9.69 13.70
N PHE A 353 -6.96 -9.39 14.99
CA PHE A 353 -7.09 -10.41 16.08
C PHE A 353 -8.45 -11.12 16.12
N SER A 354 -9.51 -10.57 15.55
CA SER A 354 -10.82 -11.20 15.47
C SER A 354 -10.98 -12.16 14.30
N SER A 355 -10.03 -12.21 13.37
CA SER A 355 -10.09 -13.08 12.19
C SER A 355 -9.70 -14.52 12.51
N TYR A 356 -10.21 -15.46 11.72
CA TYR A 356 -9.91 -16.88 11.88
C TYR A 356 -8.42 -17.21 11.76
N PHE A 357 -7.70 -16.53 10.85
CA PHE A 357 -6.27 -16.72 10.69
C PHE A 357 -5.51 -16.35 11.96
N MET A 358 -5.80 -15.19 12.54
CA MET A 358 -5.14 -14.76 13.76
C MET A 358 -5.55 -15.62 14.97
N GLN A 359 -6.82 -15.96 15.10
CA GLN A 359 -7.29 -16.79 16.21
C GLN A 359 -6.71 -18.20 16.13
N LYS A 360 -6.96 -18.94 15.05
CA LYS A 360 -6.60 -20.36 14.96
C LYS A 360 -5.10 -20.61 14.82
N ILE A 361 -4.36 -19.74 14.09
CA ILE A 361 -2.94 -19.94 13.80
C ILE A 361 -2.06 -19.34 14.90
N ARG A 362 -2.36 -18.08 15.32
CA ARG A 362 -1.56 -17.39 16.32
C ARG A 362 -2.03 -17.64 17.74
N SER A 363 -3.31 -17.32 18.05
CA SER A 363 -3.77 -17.30 19.44
C SER A 363 -3.91 -18.69 20.01
N ASP A 364 -4.51 -19.64 19.28
CA ASP A 364 -4.81 -20.97 19.77
C ASP A 364 -3.60 -21.92 19.70
N ARG A 365 -2.73 -21.77 18.69
CA ARG A 365 -1.64 -22.73 18.43
C ARG A 365 -0.23 -22.12 18.49
N GLY A 366 -0.08 -20.79 18.56
CA GLY A 366 1.23 -20.13 18.65
C GLY A 366 2.16 -20.37 17.46
N LEU A 367 1.61 -20.74 16.29
CA LEU A 367 2.41 -21.15 15.13
C LEU A 367 3.03 -19.98 14.37
N ALA A 368 2.47 -18.78 14.50
CA ALA A 368 2.90 -17.61 13.75
C ALA A 368 2.77 -16.32 14.58
N TYR A 369 3.64 -15.34 14.32
CA TYR A 369 3.49 -13.98 14.86
C TYR A 369 2.43 -13.18 14.08
N SER A 370 2.39 -13.35 12.77
CA SER A 370 1.44 -12.69 11.88
C SER A 370 0.83 -13.69 10.91
N SER A 371 -0.48 -13.64 10.79
CA SER A 371 -1.26 -14.45 9.85
C SER A 371 -2.47 -13.62 9.42
N ASN A 372 -2.57 -13.29 8.14
CA ASN A 372 -3.58 -12.37 7.65
C ASN A 372 -4.02 -12.68 6.21
N SER A 373 -5.10 -12.04 5.80
CA SER A 373 -5.48 -11.94 4.40
C SER A 373 -5.73 -10.50 3.98
N SER A 374 -5.49 -10.24 2.69
CA SER A 374 -5.73 -8.95 2.06
C SER A 374 -6.36 -9.13 0.69
N THR A 375 -7.19 -8.16 0.29
CA THR A 375 -7.81 -8.11 -1.02
C THR A 375 -7.41 -6.82 -1.73
N TYR A 376 -7.05 -6.94 -2.99
CA TYR A 376 -6.76 -5.83 -3.89
C TYR A 376 -7.78 -5.83 -5.01
N PHE A 377 -8.28 -4.66 -5.35
CA PHE A 377 -9.22 -4.49 -6.44
C PHE A 377 -8.74 -3.40 -7.37
N GLU A 378 -8.69 -3.76 -8.63
CA GLU A 378 -8.43 -2.87 -9.74
C GLU A 378 -9.71 -2.67 -10.56
N LYS A 379 -9.63 -1.83 -11.60
CA LYS A 379 -10.76 -1.55 -12.47
C LYS A 379 -11.38 -2.82 -13.06
N ASP A 380 -10.56 -3.76 -13.52
CA ASP A 380 -10.99 -4.93 -14.32
C ASP A 380 -10.65 -6.28 -13.67
N TYR A 381 -10.03 -6.29 -12.50
CA TYR A 381 -9.71 -7.51 -11.76
C TYR A 381 -9.55 -7.27 -10.27
N GLY A 382 -9.49 -8.35 -9.51
CA GLY A 382 -9.10 -8.34 -8.10
C GLY A 382 -8.26 -9.57 -7.77
N VAL A 383 -7.53 -9.49 -6.65
CA VAL A 383 -6.68 -10.57 -6.13
C VAL A 383 -6.85 -10.67 -4.62
N VAL A 384 -6.88 -11.89 -4.09
CA VAL A 384 -6.78 -12.15 -2.66
C VAL A 384 -5.45 -12.81 -2.33
N TYR A 385 -4.85 -12.38 -1.23
CA TYR A 385 -3.65 -12.96 -0.65
C TYR A 385 -3.93 -13.41 0.78
N PHE A 386 -3.46 -14.61 1.11
CA PHE A 386 -3.44 -15.17 2.45
C PHE A 386 -1.99 -15.44 2.81
N THR A 387 -1.48 -14.85 3.89
CA THR A 387 -0.05 -14.88 4.21
C THR A 387 0.17 -15.27 5.66
N THR A 388 1.04 -16.24 5.89
CA THR A 388 1.51 -16.63 7.21
C THR A 388 3.01 -16.89 7.19
N GLN A 389 3.74 -16.23 8.09
CA GLN A 389 5.16 -16.47 8.33
C GLN A 389 5.32 -17.32 9.58
N THR A 390 6.09 -18.42 9.47
CA THR A 390 6.26 -19.40 10.53
C THR A 390 7.69 -19.96 10.57
N LYS A 391 8.00 -20.78 11.57
CA LYS A 391 9.24 -21.57 11.60
C LYS A 391 9.19 -22.66 10.52
N THR A 392 10.33 -23.02 9.97
CA THR A 392 10.41 -24.09 8.95
C THR A 392 9.83 -25.41 9.43
N SER A 393 10.04 -25.77 10.71
CA SER A 393 9.52 -26.99 11.32
C SER A 393 8.00 -27.05 11.44
N THR A 394 7.31 -25.91 11.38
CA THR A 394 5.84 -25.81 11.53
C THR A 394 5.13 -25.41 10.23
N THR A 395 5.86 -25.37 9.11
CA THR A 395 5.30 -24.96 7.80
C THR A 395 4.13 -25.82 7.36
N LYS A 396 4.27 -27.16 7.51
CA LYS A 396 3.21 -28.09 7.13
C LYS A 396 1.97 -27.90 8.00
N ASP A 397 2.11 -27.75 9.30
CA ASP A 397 0.98 -27.53 10.22
C ASP A 397 0.22 -26.25 9.88
N VAL A 398 0.96 -25.16 9.57
CA VAL A 398 0.38 -23.90 9.13
C VAL A 398 -0.34 -24.06 7.78
N TYR A 399 0.29 -24.73 6.83
CA TYR A 399 -0.31 -24.99 5.52
C TYR A 399 -1.63 -25.75 5.64
N ASP A 400 -1.64 -26.85 6.41
CA ASP A 400 -2.83 -27.67 6.62
C ASP A 400 -3.94 -26.88 7.33
N LEU A 401 -3.57 -26.07 8.32
CA LEU A 401 -4.51 -25.22 9.05
C LEU A 401 -5.09 -24.10 8.16
N MET A 402 -4.27 -23.48 7.32
CA MET A 402 -4.77 -22.51 6.33
C MET A 402 -5.77 -23.16 5.37
N ARG A 403 -5.52 -24.41 4.92
CA ARG A 403 -6.46 -25.16 4.09
C ARG A 403 -7.76 -25.48 4.83
N GLU A 404 -7.69 -25.86 6.10
CA GLU A 404 -8.85 -26.09 6.96
C GLU A 404 -9.72 -24.82 7.07
N ILE A 405 -9.07 -23.67 7.32
CA ILE A 405 -9.77 -22.39 7.38
C ILE A 405 -10.39 -22.04 6.03
N LEU A 406 -9.67 -22.28 4.94
CA LEU A 406 -10.13 -22.07 3.56
C LEU A 406 -10.90 -23.29 3.04
N SER A 407 -11.89 -23.79 3.78
CA SER A 407 -12.75 -24.89 3.40
C SER A 407 -14.22 -24.48 3.31
N GLU A 408 -15.00 -25.19 2.51
CA GLU A 408 -16.45 -24.99 2.45
C GLU A 408 -17.13 -25.24 3.80
N GLU A 409 -16.59 -26.17 4.58
CA GLU A 409 -17.08 -26.46 5.91
C GLU A 409 -16.93 -25.26 6.84
N THR A 410 -15.73 -24.66 6.91
CA THR A 410 -15.47 -23.46 7.72
C THR A 410 -16.34 -22.28 7.27
N ILE A 411 -16.41 -22.03 5.96
CA ILE A 411 -17.26 -20.96 5.40
C ILE A 411 -18.73 -21.16 5.77
N SER A 412 -19.22 -22.41 5.74
CA SER A 412 -20.62 -22.72 6.06
C SER A 412 -20.97 -22.49 7.53
N LYS A 413 -19.98 -22.55 8.43
CA LYS A 413 -20.11 -22.32 9.87
C LYS A 413 -20.09 -20.84 10.29
N ILE A 414 -19.75 -19.93 9.37
CA ILE A 414 -19.78 -18.49 9.67
C ILE A 414 -21.19 -18.09 10.13
N THR A 415 -21.27 -17.41 11.25
CA THR A 415 -22.53 -17.06 11.91
C THR A 415 -23.04 -15.67 11.50
N VAL A 416 -24.29 -15.39 11.83
CA VAL A 416 -24.88 -14.05 11.62
C VAL A 416 -24.21 -13.01 12.53
N GLU A 417 -23.85 -13.40 13.74
CA GLU A 417 -23.17 -12.52 14.72
C GLU A 417 -21.78 -12.10 14.21
N GLU A 418 -21.03 -13.00 13.60
CA GLU A 418 -19.73 -12.67 12.98
C GLU A 418 -19.90 -11.72 11.79
N LEU A 419 -20.94 -11.94 10.97
CA LEU A 419 -21.27 -11.04 9.86
C LEU A 419 -21.63 -9.64 10.37
N GLU A 420 -22.48 -9.51 11.38
CA GLU A 420 -22.88 -8.21 11.91
C GLU A 420 -21.70 -7.48 12.57
N SER A 421 -20.83 -8.20 13.29
CA SER A 421 -19.59 -7.66 13.84
C SER A 421 -18.64 -7.15 12.73
N ALA A 422 -18.51 -7.92 11.65
CA ALA A 422 -17.70 -7.53 10.49
C ALA A 422 -18.25 -6.28 9.79
N LYS A 423 -19.57 -6.20 9.58
CA LYS A 423 -20.25 -5.02 9.01
C LYS A 423 -19.96 -3.76 9.82
N GLN A 424 -20.16 -3.83 11.13
CA GLN A 424 -19.90 -2.71 12.02
C GLN A 424 -18.44 -2.26 11.96
N SER A 425 -17.52 -3.20 11.99
CA SER A 425 -16.08 -2.92 11.95
C SER A 425 -15.63 -2.30 10.63
N ILE A 426 -16.13 -2.81 9.49
CA ILE A 426 -15.79 -2.27 8.15
C ILE A 426 -16.36 -0.87 8.00
N VAL A 427 -17.63 -0.62 8.38
CA VAL A 427 -18.25 0.70 8.30
C VAL A 427 -17.51 1.71 9.18
N ASN A 428 -17.15 1.34 10.41
CA ASN A 428 -16.40 2.22 11.30
C ASN A 428 -15.00 2.52 10.76
N ARG A 429 -14.30 1.51 10.20
CA ARG A 429 -12.98 1.70 9.60
C ARG A 429 -13.01 2.56 8.33
N PHE A 430 -14.09 2.50 7.57
CA PHE A 430 -14.22 3.23 6.31
C PHE A 430 -14.03 4.74 6.48
N ILE A 431 -14.54 5.32 7.57
CA ILE A 431 -14.42 6.76 7.85
C ILE A 431 -12.97 7.19 8.01
N PHE A 432 -12.11 6.34 8.61
CA PHE A 432 -10.70 6.67 8.81
C PHE A 432 -9.88 6.76 7.51
N GLN A 433 -10.41 6.25 6.39
CA GLN A 433 -9.78 6.43 5.08
C GLN A 433 -9.85 7.89 4.58
N PHE A 434 -10.64 8.72 5.24
CA PHE A 434 -10.85 10.13 4.93
C PHE A 434 -10.37 11.05 6.07
N ALA A 435 -9.45 10.56 6.91
CA ALA A 435 -8.96 11.31 8.06
C ALA A 435 -8.02 12.46 7.67
N ASP A 436 -7.31 12.33 6.53
CA ASP A 436 -6.44 13.37 6.00
C ASP A 436 -6.83 13.75 4.57
N LYS A 437 -6.50 14.98 4.18
CA LYS A 437 -6.93 15.57 2.91
C LYS A 437 -6.29 14.91 1.69
N MET A 438 -5.04 14.50 1.77
CA MET A 438 -4.39 13.80 0.67
C MET A 438 -4.98 12.39 0.50
N GLY A 439 -5.28 11.68 1.60
CA GLY A 439 -6.00 10.40 1.59
C GLY A 439 -7.39 10.52 0.96
N ILE A 440 -8.10 11.63 1.17
CA ILE A 440 -9.38 11.92 0.49
C ILE A 440 -9.16 12.04 -1.02
N LEU A 441 -8.17 12.81 -1.45
CA LEU A 441 -7.84 12.99 -2.87
C LEU A 441 -7.42 11.68 -3.54
N HIS A 442 -6.59 10.85 -2.88
CA HIS A 442 -6.22 9.51 -3.36
C HIS A 442 -7.43 8.60 -3.55
N ASN A 443 -8.35 8.57 -2.57
CA ASN A 443 -9.57 7.78 -2.69
C ASN A 443 -10.46 8.28 -3.82
N TYR A 444 -10.61 9.62 -3.94
CA TYR A 444 -11.37 10.23 -5.03
C TYR A 444 -10.80 9.86 -6.39
N LEU A 445 -9.47 9.99 -6.57
CA LEU A 445 -8.78 9.58 -7.80
C LEU A 445 -9.03 8.10 -8.11
N ARG A 446 -8.81 7.21 -7.13
CA ARG A 446 -9.03 5.77 -7.32
C ARG A 446 -10.45 5.43 -7.73
N PHE A 447 -11.46 6.07 -7.14
CA PHE A 447 -12.85 5.83 -7.53
C PHE A 447 -13.12 6.28 -8.96
N LYS A 448 -12.51 7.38 -9.40
CA LYS A 448 -12.58 7.83 -10.80
C LYS A 448 -11.87 6.87 -11.76
N GLU A 449 -10.68 6.39 -11.40
CA GLU A 449 -9.92 5.42 -12.20
C GLU A 449 -10.65 4.07 -12.32
N HIS A 450 -11.37 3.66 -11.29
CA HIS A 450 -12.14 2.40 -11.28
C HIS A 450 -13.57 2.55 -11.83
N ASP A 451 -13.94 3.69 -12.41
CA ASP A 451 -15.29 3.99 -12.92
C ASP A 451 -16.39 3.72 -11.86
N MET A 452 -16.11 4.05 -10.60
CA MET A 452 -17.09 3.88 -9.53
C MET A 452 -18.22 4.89 -9.68
N PRO A 453 -19.47 4.52 -9.33
CA PRO A 453 -20.60 5.45 -9.35
C PRO A 453 -20.35 6.70 -8.51
N ASN A 454 -20.86 7.86 -8.93
CA ASN A 454 -20.66 9.12 -8.19
C ASN A 454 -21.24 9.09 -6.77
N ASP A 455 -22.20 8.24 -6.51
CA ASP A 455 -22.85 8.03 -5.21
C ASP A 455 -22.22 6.88 -4.40
N TYR A 456 -21.09 6.31 -4.86
CA TYR A 456 -20.40 5.18 -4.23
C TYR A 456 -20.18 5.40 -2.73
N LEU A 457 -19.62 6.57 -2.37
CA LEU A 457 -19.31 6.89 -0.98
C LEU A 457 -20.58 6.98 -0.12
N LYS A 458 -21.63 7.61 -0.65
CA LYS A 458 -22.92 7.75 0.05
C LYS A 458 -23.58 6.40 0.32
N ASN A 459 -23.49 5.49 -0.64
CA ASN A 459 -24.14 4.20 -0.61
C ASN A 459 -23.27 3.08 0.00
N TYR A 460 -21.99 3.32 0.29
CA TYR A 460 -21.05 2.29 0.75
C TYR A 460 -21.56 1.59 2.01
N ARG A 461 -21.98 2.36 3.02
CA ARG A 461 -22.54 1.83 4.26
C ARG A 461 -23.74 0.93 4.00
N ASP A 462 -24.71 1.41 3.22
CA ASP A 462 -25.95 0.70 2.95
C ASP A 462 -25.69 -0.59 2.17
N LYS A 463 -24.73 -0.56 1.24
CA LYS A 463 -24.30 -1.75 0.49
C LYS A 463 -23.64 -2.79 1.40
N ILE A 464 -22.79 -2.39 2.35
CA ILE A 464 -22.21 -3.30 3.36
C ILE A 464 -23.33 -3.87 4.25
N GLN A 465 -24.27 -3.03 4.72
CA GLN A 465 -25.37 -3.48 5.58
C GLN A 465 -26.36 -4.44 4.87
N ALA A 466 -26.52 -4.29 3.57
CA ALA A 466 -27.44 -5.11 2.77
C ALA A 466 -26.92 -6.54 2.52
N VAL A 467 -25.63 -6.81 2.74
CA VAL A 467 -25.06 -8.16 2.52
C VAL A 467 -25.70 -9.16 3.50
N THR A 468 -26.22 -10.26 2.97
CA THR A 468 -26.82 -11.34 3.76
C THR A 468 -25.79 -12.41 4.08
N ILE A 469 -26.10 -13.26 5.07
CA ILE A 469 -25.26 -14.43 5.40
C ILE A 469 -25.18 -15.41 4.21
N ASN A 470 -26.21 -15.48 3.38
CA ASN A 470 -26.22 -16.32 2.19
C ASN A 470 -25.26 -15.76 1.12
N ASP A 471 -25.20 -14.44 0.93
CA ASP A 471 -24.24 -13.81 0.02
C ASP A 471 -22.82 -14.07 0.48
N LEU A 472 -22.54 -13.91 1.78
CA LEU A 472 -21.23 -14.17 2.35
C LEU A 472 -20.80 -15.62 2.13
N LYS A 473 -21.67 -16.59 2.43
CA LYS A 473 -21.38 -18.01 2.24
C LYS A 473 -21.21 -18.37 0.77
N ARG A 474 -22.01 -17.83 -0.12
CA ARG A 474 -21.88 -18.00 -1.57
C ARG A 474 -20.52 -17.49 -2.07
N VAL A 475 -20.18 -16.26 -1.70
CA VAL A 475 -18.91 -15.63 -2.08
C VAL A 475 -17.72 -16.35 -1.44
N GLY A 476 -17.84 -16.73 -0.17
CA GLY A 476 -16.81 -17.48 0.54
C GLY A 476 -16.49 -18.81 -0.18
N LYS A 477 -17.50 -19.59 -0.54
CA LYS A 477 -17.33 -20.85 -1.29
C LYS A 477 -16.76 -20.64 -2.69
N LYS A 478 -17.01 -19.49 -3.31
CA LYS A 478 -16.54 -19.20 -4.67
C LYS A 478 -15.08 -18.77 -4.72
N TYR A 479 -14.62 -17.95 -3.74
CA TYR A 479 -13.33 -17.26 -3.81
C TYR A 479 -12.38 -17.56 -2.65
N PHE A 480 -12.88 -18.05 -1.50
CA PHE A 480 -12.10 -18.22 -0.27
C PHE A 480 -11.93 -19.68 0.13
N VAL A 481 -12.05 -20.59 -0.81
CA VAL A 481 -11.78 -22.01 -0.57
C VAL A 481 -10.44 -22.41 -1.18
N HIS A 482 -9.78 -23.39 -0.58
CA HIS A 482 -8.46 -23.86 -1.00
C HIS A 482 -8.40 -24.24 -2.49
N SER A 483 -9.48 -24.79 -3.04
CA SER A 483 -9.56 -25.17 -4.46
C SER A 483 -9.55 -23.97 -5.42
N SER A 484 -9.84 -22.76 -4.94
CA SER A 484 -9.85 -21.52 -5.74
C SER A 484 -8.53 -20.73 -5.69
N VAL A 485 -7.53 -21.22 -4.95
CA VAL A 485 -6.25 -20.53 -4.77
C VAL A 485 -5.07 -21.39 -5.19
N LYS A 486 -3.93 -20.75 -5.50
CA LYS A 486 -2.62 -21.39 -5.65
C LYS A 486 -1.76 -21.05 -4.44
N THR A 487 -0.88 -21.97 -4.08
CA THR A 487 0.02 -21.81 -2.92
C THR A 487 1.45 -21.58 -3.36
N ILE A 488 2.12 -20.67 -2.67
CA ILE A 488 3.56 -20.43 -2.75
C ILE A 488 4.15 -20.70 -1.36
N LEU A 489 5.12 -21.61 -1.29
CA LEU A 489 5.89 -21.92 -0.10
C LEU A 489 7.31 -21.45 -0.31
N THR A 490 7.75 -20.45 0.46
CA THR A 490 9.12 -19.92 0.37
C THR A 490 9.89 -20.30 1.61
N GLY A 491 11.00 -21.02 1.42
CA GLY A 491 11.87 -21.51 2.50
C GLY A 491 12.73 -22.67 2.04
N PRO A 492 13.34 -23.46 2.97
CA PRO A 492 14.10 -24.64 2.61
C PRO A 492 13.28 -25.66 1.82
N LYS A 493 13.92 -26.37 0.92
CA LYS A 493 13.25 -27.32 -0.01
C LYS A 493 12.40 -28.39 0.70
N ASP A 494 12.80 -28.78 1.89
CA ASP A 494 12.14 -29.83 2.66
C ASP A 494 10.80 -29.41 3.33
N ILE A 495 10.47 -28.11 3.34
CA ILE A 495 9.18 -27.63 3.89
C ILE A 495 7.97 -28.14 3.10
N THR A 496 8.17 -28.64 1.89
CA THR A 496 7.12 -29.24 1.03
C THR A 496 6.96 -30.75 1.25
N LYS A 497 7.81 -31.38 2.06
CA LYS A 497 7.69 -32.82 2.35
C LYS A 497 6.38 -33.16 3.03
N GLY A 498 5.74 -34.22 2.54
CA GLY A 498 4.47 -34.71 3.11
C GLY A 498 3.23 -33.90 2.71
N LEU A 499 3.34 -33.00 1.73
CA LEU A 499 2.19 -32.41 1.07
C LEU A 499 1.60 -33.41 0.08
N ASN A 500 0.28 -33.45 -0.02
CA ASN A 500 -0.43 -34.37 -0.93
C ASN A 500 -0.70 -33.73 -2.31
N GLU A 501 -0.28 -32.49 -2.51
CA GLU A 501 -0.48 -31.74 -3.74
C GLU A 501 0.69 -31.88 -4.72
N THR A 502 0.44 -31.56 -5.98
CA THR A 502 1.50 -31.45 -7.00
C THR A 502 2.35 -30.22 -6.69
N VAL A 503 3.62 -30.44 -6.34
CA VAL A 503 4.60 -29.40 -6.03
C VAL A 503 5.56 -29.19 -7.20
N LYS A 504 5.78 -27.94 -7.57
CA LYS A 504 6.86 -27.51 -8.46
C LYS A 504 7.89 -26.72 -7.67
N HIS A 505 9.16 -27.10 -7.75
CA HIS A 505 10.26 -26.39 -7.13
C HIS A 505 11.01 -25.48 -8.11
N ILE A 506 11.35 -24.28 -7.65
CA ILE A 506 12.21 -23.33 -8.36
C ILE A 506 13.15 -22.63 -7.36
N GLY A 507 14.28 -22.14 -7.85
CA GLY A 507 15.12 -21.19 -7.12
C GLY A 507 14.53 -19.77 -7.13
N PRO A 508 14.99 -18.87 -6.23
CA PRO A 508 14.47 -17.51 -6.15
C PRO A 508 14.65 -16.68 -7.44
N GLU A 509 15.69 -16.98 -8.24
CA GLU A 509 15.95 -16.31 -9.52
C GLU A 509 15.28 -16.99 -10.72
N GLU A 510 14.86 -18.24 -10.59
CA GLU A 510 14.24 -18.96 -11.69
C GLU A 510 12.86 -18.39 -12.03
N ARG A 511 12.55 -18.33 -13.33
CA ARG A 511 11.22 -17.94 -13.82
C ARG A 511 10.19 -19.02 -13.51
N ILE A 512 8.98 -18.59 -13.27
CA ILE A 512 7.85 -19.52 -13.11
C ILE A 512 7.54 -20.17 -14.47
N PRO A 513 7.55 -21.51 -14.55
CA PRO A 513 7.39 -22.26 -15.79
C PRO A 513 6.02 -22.09 -16.45
#